data_002be8ba3d632dbb0f076701cb0e4a83
#
_entry.id   002be8ba3d632dbb0f076701cb0e4a83
#
_cell.length_a   1.000
_cell.length_b   1.000
_cell.length_c   1.000
_cell.angle_alpha   90.00
_cell.angle_beta   90.00
_cell.angle_gamma   90.00
#
_symmetry.space_group_name_H-M   'P 1'
#
loop_
_entity.id
_entity.type
_entity.pdbx_description
1 polymer ?
#
loop_
_entity_poly.entity_id
_entity_poly.type
_entity_poly.pdbx_seq_one_letter_code
_entity_poly.pdbx_strand_id
1 'polypeptide(L)'
;MPSDNLLYRFADKYLLALEKASESQPENGASGFELEWNLLDEELRPLLTVGSGPSQQSFVDYLRAECLSPWVRVHSQLEVFHWMIEWVTRPYYSPRGAVYESRLMEAALINALSRAGRTFGVRLYSWPGVLPRPVPVGPDSIPRSWHLAKRLYLERCVNLFGERLATAGLHANLSLPEPLFAWDFMHLSAAERGDRHLDEFKSEFYIQAARRMRAFAALFIATSAATPFRSVRLNGETKVFLAEEDSVRNLTFPNPSELDLPDLYRSYEDYLQISYRLVRSGVRFGNNNWTPVRARSFAEPVERLIEITSEQLEELYARGLYSAGKPADRTEMARQIEMQNLMARINLPMARVEVRTDDGGHLLEVDTANLTLKQLLLACIYADPEFASAFRYDAEDIACVRRNEELAARHGLRAMIENPFNGKPVGMRTFLEWTLQGVRPLAEALGV
;
A
#
# COMPACT_ATOMS: atom_id res chain seq x y z
N MET A 1 -7.38 2.16 -25.93
CA MET A 1 -5.96 1.87 -26.05
C MET A 1 -5.24 3.11 -26.53
N PRO A 2 -4.06 3.45 -25.95
CA PRO A 2 -3.23 4.54 -26.46
C PRO A 2 -2.87 4.29 -27.93
N SER A 3 -2.62 5.34 -28.69
CA SER A 3 -2.07 5.15 -30.03
C SER A 3 -0.60 4.73 -29.93
N ASP A 4 -0.18 3.72 -30.67
CA ASP A 4 1.20 3.22 -30.65
C ASP A 4 2.22 4.35 -30.85
N ASN A 5 1.94 5.27 -31.77
CA ASN A 5 2.81 6.41 -32.05
C ASN A 5 2.98 7.36 -30.84
N LEU A 6 1.93 7.54 -30.00
CA LEU A 6 2.01 8.34 -28.79
C LEU A 6 2.95 7.70 -27.76
N LEU A 7 2.80 6.39 -27.55
CA LEU A 7 3.62 5.66 -26.57
C LEU A 7 5.10 5.58 -26.99
N TYR A 8 5.42 5.39 -28.27
CA TYR A 8 6.81 5.42 -28.75
C TYR A 8 7.46 6.79 -28.53
N ARG A 9 6.77 7.88 -28.85
CA ARG A 9 7.28 9.23 -28.58
C ARG A 9 7.45 9.53 -27.10
N PHE A 10 6.55 9.00 -26.28
CA PHE A 10 6.64 9.14 -24.83
C PHE A 10 7.83 8.35 -24.28
N ALA A 11 8.13 7.16 -24.80
CA ALA A 11 9.22 6.31 -24.34
C ALA A 11 10.57 7.02 -24.36
N ASP A 12 10.92 7.70 -25.47
CA ASP A 12 12.17 8.46 -25.55
C ASP A 12 12.28 9.52 -24.47
N LYS A 13 11.20 10.24 -24.23
CA LYS A 13 11.12 11.25 -23.19
C LYS A 13 11.21 10.64 -21.79
N TYR A 14 10.56 9.51 -21.58
CA TYR A 14 10.58 8.79 -20.32
C TYR A 14 11.98 8.26 -19.98
N LEU A 15 12.67 7.67 -20.96
CA LEU A 15 14.06 7.22 -20.82
C LEU A 15 15.01 8.37 -20.47
N LEU A 16 14.88 9.49 -21.16
CA LEU A 16 15.69 10.68 -20.86
C LEU A 16 15.37 11.22 -19.44
N ALA A 17 14.10 11.14 -18.99
CA ALA A 17 13.73 11.55 -17.64
C ALA A 17 14.31 10.60 -16.59
N LEU A 18 14.33 9.29 -16.85
CA LEU A 18 14.96 8.29 -15.98
C LEU A 18 16.47 8.53 -15.87
N GLU A 19 17.16 8.76 -16.99
CA GLU A 19 18.59 9.07 -17.02
C GLU A 19 18.90 10.30 -16.17
N LYS A 20 18.22 11.41 -16.43
CA LYS A 20 18.38 12.66 -15.68
C LYS A 20 18.08 12.50 -14.18
N ALA A 21 17.04 11.77 -13.83
CA ALA A 21 16.68 11.52 -12.45
C ALA A 21 17.75 10.66 -11.75
N SER A 22 18.27 9.62 -12.41
CA SER A 22 19.30 8.75 -11.85
C SER A 22 20.64 9.47 -11.65
N GLU A 23 20.98 10.43 -12.52
CA GLU A 23 22.17 11.28 -12.35
C GLU A 23 22.05 12.27 -11.20
N SER A 24 20.89 12.92 -11.06
CA SER A 24 20.68 13.99 -10.07
C SER A 24 20.31 13.47 -8.69
N GLN A 25 19.65 12.33 -8.61
CA GLN A 25 19.12 11.74 -7.39
C GLN A 25 19.29 10.20 -7.40
N PRO A 26 20.53 9.68 -7.37
CA PRO A 26 20.79 8.24 -7.49
C PRO A 26 20.17 7.41 -6.37
N GLU A 27 19.92 8.02 -5.20
CA GLU A 27 19.26 7.36 -4.06
C GLU A 27 17.73 7.28 -4.18
N ASN A 28 17.14 7.96 -5.17
CA ASN A 28 15.72 7.92 -5.46
C ASN A 28 15.41 6.90 -6.56
N GLY A 29 14.14 6.65 -6.78
CA GLY A 29 13.68 5.71 -7.80
C GLY A 29 12.20 5.88 -8.08
N ALA A 30 11.72 5.11 -9.05
CA ALA A 30 10.33 5.15 -9.51
C ALA A 30 9.48 4.00 -8.92
N SER A 31 10.10 2.95 -8.38
CA SER A 31 9.40 1.81 -7.82
C SER A 31 10.13 1.20 -6.63
N GLY A 32 9.37 0.67 -5.70
CA GLY A 32 9.86 -0.05 -4.52
C GLY A 32 8.80 -0.99 -3.97
N PHE A 33 9.21 -1.82 -3.01
CA PHE A 33 8.33 -2.74 -2.30
C PHE A 33 8.30 -2.48 -0.81
N GLU A 34 7.14 -2.79 -0.22
CA GLU A 34 6.96 -3.10 1.19
C GLU A 34 6.53 -4.55 1.28
N LEU A 35 7.29 -5.36 2.02
CA LEU A 35 7.01 -6.79 2.21
C LEU A 35 6.66 -7.05 3.65
N GLU A 36 5.49 -7.59 3.89
CA GLU A 36 5.01 -7.95 5.20
C GLU A 36 5.12 -9.45 5.44
N TRP A 37 5.46 -9.85 6.67
CA TRP A 37 5.53 -11.24 7.09
C TRP A 37 4.98 -11.41 8.50
N ASN A 38 4.19 -12.46 8.70
CA ASN A 38 3.86 -12.96 10.03
C ASN A 38 4.99 -13.88 10.52
N LEU A 39 5.47 -13.69 11.75
CA LEU A 39 6.51 -14.52 12.36
C LEU A 39 5.86 -15.56 13.27
N LEU A 40 6.15 -16.84 13.01
CA LEU A 40 5.46 -17.98 13.63
C LEU A 40 6.45 -18.96 14.24
N ASP A 41 6.00 -19.69 15.27
CA ASP A 41 6.69 -20.85 15.82
C ASP A 41 6.41 -22.15 15.02
N GLU A 42 6.96 -23.28 15.48
CA GLU A 42 6.79 -24.58 14.84
C GLU A 42 5.36 -25.15 14.89
N GLU A 43 4.51 -24.61 15.76
CA GLU A 43 3.09 -24.93 15.83
C GLU A 43 2.22 -23.93 15.07
N LEU A 44 2.86 -23.07 14.27
CA LEU A 44 2.24 -22.02 13.47
C LEU A 44 1.50 -20.97 14.32
N ARG A 45 1.94 -20.70 15.53
CA ARG A 45 1.42 -19.65 16.39
C ARG A 45 2.25 -18.37 16.21
N PRO A 46 1.62 -17.19 16.26
CA PRO A 46 2.34 -15.93 16.17
C PRO A 46 3.25 -15.70 17.39
N LEU A 47 4.43 -15.17 17.11
CA LEU A 47 5.48 -14.86 18.10
C LEU A 47 5.19 -13.48 18.72
N LEU A 48 4.63 -13.47 19.92
CA LEU A 48 4.14 -12.24 20.54
C LEU A 48 5.26 -11.35 21.09
N THR A 49 5.87 -11.78 22.20
CA THR A 49 6.83 -10.99 22.96
C THR A 49 7.96 -11.84 23.51
N VAL A 50 9.11 -11.21 23.78
CA VAL A 50 10.28 -11.81 24.43
C VAL A 50 10.57 -11.06 25.71
N GLY A 51 11.04 -11.80 26.75
CA GLY A 51 11.29 -11.23 28.08
C GLY A 51 10.03 -11.12 28.93
N SER A 52 10.17 -10.51 30.11
CA SER A 52 9.08 -10.32 31.06
C SER A 52 9.22 -8.98 31.81
N GLY A 53 8.11 -8.44 32.28
CA GLY A 53 8.10 -7.20 33.03
C GLY A 53 8.61 -6.00 32.21
N PRO A 54 9.47 -5.13 32.80
CA PRO A 54 9.98 -3.96 32.09
C PRO A 54 10.85 -4.25 30.87
N SER A 55 11.43 -5.46 30.78
CA SER A 55 12.25 -5.89 29.63
C SER A 55 11.45 -6.58 28.53
N GLN A 56 10.15 -6.68 28.67
CA GLN A 56 9.29 -7.27 27.65
C GLN A 56 9.25 -6.39 26.39
N GLN A 57 9.58 -6.98 25.25
CA GLN A 57 9.56 -6.32 23.94
C GLN A 57 8.86 -7.21 22.91
N SER A 58 8.42 -6.64 21.79
CA SER A 58 7.88 -7.45 20.70
C SER A 58 8.95 -8.41 20.15
N PHE A 59 8.52 -9.55 19.61
CA PHE A 59 9.47 -10.47 18.98
C PHE A 59 10.18 -9.83 17.79
N VAL A 60 9.49 -8.98 17.04
CA VAL A 60 10.09 -8.23 15.92
C VAL A 60 11.20 -7.28 16.41
N ASP A 61 10.96 -6.54 17.51
CA ASP A 61 11.99 -5.65 18.06
C ASP A 61 13.21 -6.44 18.54
N TYR A 62 13.00 -7.59 19.18
CA TYR A 62 14.08 -8.52 19.54
C TYR A 62 14.85 -8.99 18.30
N LEU A 63 14.15 -9.47 17.27
CA LEU A 63 14.77 -9.97 16.04
C LEU A 63 15.60 -8.88 15.36
N ARG A 64 15.08 -7.67 15.31
CA ARG A 64 15.76 -6.49 14.74
C ARG A 64 17.01 -6.11 15.54
N ALA A 65 16.92 -6.12 16.87
CA ALA A 65 18.04 -5.74 17.74
C ALA A 65 19.16 -6.77 17.73
N GLU A 66 18.81 -8.07 17.88
CA GLU A 66 19.77 -9.12 18.20
C GLU A 66 20.16 -9.99 17.01
N CYS A 67 19.28 -10.07 15.98
CA CYS A 67 19.46 -11.04 14.90
C CYS A 67 19.72 -10.42 13.52
N LEU A 68 19.36 -9.15 13.29
CA LEU A 68 19.59 -8.49 12.02
C LEU A 68 20.87 -7.65 12.03
N SER A 69 21.58 -7.65 10.90
CA SER A 69 22.70 -6.74 10.71
C SER A 69 22.22 -5.29 10.65
N PRO A 70 23.06 -4.29 10.99
CA PRO A 70 22.68 -2.89 10.96
C PRO A 70 22.11 -2.42 9.60
N TRP A 71 22.69 -2.89 8.51
CA TRP A 71 22.23 -2.57 7.16
C TRP A 71 20.78 -3.05 6.90
N VAL A 72 20.49 -4.30 7.28
CA VAL A 72 19.14 -4.86 7.09
C VAL A 72 18.14 -4.22 8.05
N ARG A 73 18.58 -3.92 9.28
CA ARG A 73 17.72 -3.33 10.32
C ARG A 73 17.09 -2.02 9.92
N VAL A 74 17.82 -1.16 9.19
CA VAL A 74 17.30 0.15 8.78
C VAL A 74 16.17 0.06 7.76
N HIS A 75 16.06 -1.06 7.05
CA HIS A 75 15.00 -1.34 6.08
C HIS A 75 13.86 -2.17 6.66
N SER A 76 13.97 -2.60 7.92
CA SER A 76 12.94 -3.36 8.61
C SER A 76 12.19 -2.50 9.61
N GLN A 77 10.90 -2.71 9.71
CA GLN A 77 10.09 -2.09 10.75
C GLN A 77 9.08 -3.06 11.32
N LEU A 78 8.55 -2.68 12.46
CA LEU A 78 7.42 -3.34 13.07
C LEU A 78 6.17 -2.97 12.28
N GLU A 79 5.24 -3.91 12.09
CA GLU A 79 3.96 -3.64 11.46
C GLU A 79 2.81 -3.58 12.51
N VAL A 80 1.58 -3.97 12.15
CA VAL A 80 0.38 -3.81 13.00
C VAL A 80 0.56 -4.48 14.36
N PHE A 81 1.09 -5.71 14.37
CA PHE A 81 1.13 -6.56 15.56
C PHE A 81 2.56 -6.93 15.97
N HIS A 82 2.75 -7.35 17.22
CA HIS A 82 4.04 -7.76 17.78
C HIS A 82 4.83 -8.78 16.96
N TRP A 83 4.15 -9.56 16.13
CA TRP A 83 4.70 -10.63 15.30
C TRP A 83 4.75 -10.30 13.81
N MET A 84 4.36 -9.10 13.41
CA MET A 84 4.42 -8.68 12.01
C MET A 84 5.63 -7.81 11.76
N ILE A 85 6.48 -8.25 10.85
CA ILE A 85 7.63 -7.49 10.36
C ILE A 85 7.35 -7.02 8.95
N GLU A 86 7.74 -5.80 8.67
CA GLU A 86 7.70 -5.21 7.34
C GLU A 86 9.11 -4.85 6.88
N TRP A 87 9.37 -5.05 5.61
CA TRP A 87 10.58 -4.66 4.92
C TRP A 87 10.26 -3.63 3.86
N VAL A 88 11.01 -2.54 3.85
CA VAL A 88 10.87 -1.49 2.85
C VAL A 88 12.15 -1.45 2.02
N THR A 89 12.04 -1.78 0.74
CA THR A 89 13.17 -1.64 -0.20
C THR A 89 13.49 -0.16 -0.42
N ARG A 90 14.70 0.11 -0.84
CA ARG A 90 14.99 1.41 -1.43
C ARG A 90 14.15 1.57 -2.71
N PRO A 91 13.83 2.78 -3.10
CA PRO A 91 13.24 3.03 -4.41
C PRO A 91 14.28 2.83 -5.51
N TYR A 92 13.86 2.21 -6.62
CA TYR A 92 14.71 1.91 -7.78
C TYR A 92 14.10 2.47 -9.06
N TYR A 93 14.95 2.91 -10.00
CA TYR A 93 14.50 3.28 -11.34
C TYR A 93 14.14 2.06 -12.19
N SER A 94 14.67 0.89 -11.85
CA SER A 94 14.30 -0.39 -12.46
C SER A 94 13.48 -1.25 -11.49
N PRO A 95 12.30 -1.75 -11.87
CA PRO A 95 11.53 -2.70 -11.08
C PRO A 95 12.36 -3.90 -10.60
N ARG A 96 13.25 -4.40 -11.46
CA ARG A 96 14.13 -5.53 -11.14
C ARG A 96 15.05 -5.25 -9.95
N GLY A 97 15.52 -4.01 -9.78
CA GLY A 97 16.35 -3.62 -8.63
C GLY A 97 15.61 -3.77 -7.31
N ALA A 98 14.36 -3.28 -7.24
CA ALA A 98 13.52 -3.42 -6.06
C ALA A 98 13.25 -4.89 -5.72
N VAL A 99 12.98 -5.73 -6.74
CA VAL A 99 12.73 -7.15 -6.55
C VAL A 99 13.99 -7.89 -6.06
N TYR A 100 15.15 -7.58 -6.59
CA TYR A 100 16.41 -8.17 -6.08
C TYR A 100 16.68 -7.82 -4.63
N GLU A 101 16.49 -6.55 -4.25
CA GLU A 101 16.68 -6.13 -2.87
C GLU A 101 15.68 -6.82 -1.93
N SER A 102 14.43 -6.98 -2.35
CA SER A 102 13.42 -7.71 -1.59
C SER A 102 13.85 -9.15 -1.28
N ARG A 103 14.44 -9.85 -2.25
CA ARG A 103 14.96 -11.22 -2.04
C ARG A 103 16.15 -11.29 -1.09
N LEU A 104 17.03 -10.28 -1.12
CA LEU A 104 18.13 -10.18 -0.13
C LEU A 104 17.59 -9.99 1.29
N MET A 105 16.54 -9.19 1.45
CA MET A 105 15.88 -8.97 2.74
C MET A 105 15.18 -10.23 3.23
N GLU A 106 14.52 -10.97 2.36
CA GLU A 106 13.90 -12.25 2.65
C GLU A 106 14.92 -13.29 3.13
N ALA A 107 16.05 -13.41 2.43
CA ALA A 107 17.14 -14.27 2.85
C ALA A 107 17.74 -13.85 4.22
N ALA A 108 17.85 -12.54 4.47
CA ALA A 108 18.31 -12.02 5.76
C ALA A 108 17.31 -12.35 6.89
N LEU A 109 16.01 -12.28 6.63
CA LEU A 109 14.96 -12.68 7.58
C LEU A 109 15.06 -14.16 7.94
N ILE A 110 15.17 -15.03 6.93
CA ILE A 110 15.32 -16.49 7.14
C ILE A 110 16.55 -16.79 8.02
N ASN A 111 17.68 -16.13 7.76
CA ASN A 111 18.88 -16.27 8.57
C ASN A 111 18.68 -15.76 10.02
N ALA A 112 17.99 -14.63 10.19
CA ALA A 112 17.69 -14.07 11.50
C ALA A 112 16.76 -15.00 12.32
N LEU A 113 15.72 -15.54 11.70
CA LEU A 113 14.82 -16.53 12.31
C LEU A 113 15.57 -17.81 12.70
N SER A 114 16.47 -18.29 11.85
CA SER A 114 17.33 -19.46 12.19
C SER A 114 18.23 -19.17 13.40
N ARG A 115 18.80 -17.98 13.53
CA ARG A 115 19.62 -17.58 14.70
C ARG A 115 18.75 -17.50 15.96
N ALA A 116 17.62 -16.81 15.91
CA ALA A 116 16.69 -16.70 17.02
C ALA A 116 16.16 -18.08 17.44
N GLY A 117 15.82 -18.94 16.49
CA GLY A 117 15.37 -20.30 16.74
C GLY A 117 16.37 -21.14 17.50
N ARG A 118 17.67 -21.03 17.16
CA ARG A 118 18.74 -21.70 17.96
C ARG A 118 18.82 -21.18 19.39
N THR A 119 18.61 -19.88 19.59
CA THR A 119 18.61 -19.27 20.94
C THR A 119 17.46 -19.79 21.80
N PHE A 120 16.30 -19.95 21.21
CA PHE A 120 15.09 -20.39 21.92
C PHE A 120 14.86 -21.92 21.89
N GLY A 121 15.64 -22.67 21.12
CA GLY A 121 15.50 -24.12 20.97
C GLY A 121 14.26 -24.55 20.18
N VAL A 122 13.75 -23.69 19.29
CA VAL A 122 12.53 -23.91 18.47
C VAL A 122 12.78 -23.56 17.01
N ARG A 123 11.91 -24.05 16.13
CA ARG A 123 11.92 -23.62 14.73
C ARG A 123 11.01 -22.42 14.56
N LEU A 124 11.46 -21.44 13.77
CA LEU A 124 10.73 -20.21 13.50
C LEU A 124 10.55 -20.04 11.99
N TYR A 125 9.42 -19.47 11.61
CA TYR A 125 9.00 -19.31 10.22
C TYR A 125 8.53 -17.90 9.94
N SER A 126 8.77 -17.41 8.71
CA SER A 126 8.04 -16.28 8.10
C SER A 126 6.85 -16.83 7.32
N TRP A 127 5.71 -16.18 7.42
CA TRP A 127 4.48 -16.64 6.79
C TRP A 127 3.81 -15.48 6.04
N PRO A 128 3.60 -15.60 4.71
CA PRO A 128 2.83 -14.63 3.94
C PRO A 128 1.33 -14.87 4.11
N GLY A 129 0.52 -13.84 3.86
CA GLY A 129 -0.93 -13.92 3.89
C GLY A 129 -1.52 -13.96 5.29
N VAL A 130 -2.67 -14.62 5.46
CA VAL A 130 -3.42 -14.67 6.74
C VAL A 130 -2.76 -15.62 7.73
N LEU A 131 -2.97 -15.37 9.03
CA LEU A 131 -2.49 -16.27 10.09
C LEU A 131 -3.09 -17.68 9.93
N PRO A 132 -2.25 -18.73 9.90
CA PRO A 132 -2.75 -20.11 9.89
C PRO A 132 -3.42 -20.51 11.21
N ARG A 133 -3.04 -19.87 12.31
CA ARG A 133 -3.70 -19.99 13.63
C ARG A 133 -4.13 -18.63 14.14
N PRO A 134 -5.40 -18.22 13.91
CA PRO A 134 -5.92 -16.97 14.43
C PRO A 134 -5.78 -16.91 15.96
N VAL A 135 -5.39 -15.73 16.45
CA VAL A 135 -5.33 -15.42 17.88
C VAL A 135 -6.22 -14.22 18.19
N PRO A 136 -6.81 -14.16 19.37
CA PRO A 136 -7.54 -12.97 19.77
C PRO A 136 -6.63 -11.75 19.73
N VAL A 137 -7.07 -10.70 19.07
CA VAL A 137 -6.36 -9.43 18.96
C VAL A 137 -7.10 -8.31 19.67
N GLY A 138 -6.35 -7.39 20.24
CA GLY A 138 -6.85 -6.23 20.94
C GLY A 138 -5.77 -5.14 20.99
N PRO A 139 -6.00 -4.04 21.74
CA PRO A 139 -5.02 -2.97 21.90
C PRO A 139 -3.64 -3.44 22.40
N ASP A 140 -3.62 -4.48 23.23
CA ASP A 140 -2.36 -5.06 23.74
C ASP A 140 -1.58 -5.90 22.71
N SER A 141 -2.19 -6.22 21.59
CA SER A 141 -1.52 -6.87 20.46
C SER A 141 -0.71 -5.88 19.62
N ILE A 142 -0.95 -4.58 19.82
CA ILE A 142 -0.30 -3.48 19.11
C ILE A 142 0.96 -3.07 19.88
N PRO A 143 2.11 -2.99 19.23
CA PRO A 143 3.35 -2.60 19.89
C PRO A 143 3.30 -1.20 20.49
N ARG A 144 3.81 -1.08 21.72
CA ARG A 144 3.86 0.21 22.44
C ARG A 144 4.93 1.15 21.90
N SER A 145 5.89 0.65 21.11
CA SER A 145 6.95 1.43 20.47
C SER A 145 6.46 2.37 19.38
N TRP A 146 5.25 2.15 18.85
CA TRP A 146 4.66 3.07 17.88
C TRP A 146 4.35 4.45 18.48
N HIS A 147 4.54 5.50 17.67
CA HIS A 147 4.08 6.83 18.05
C HIS A 147 2.56 6.89 18.21
N LEU A 148 2.06 7.86 18.98
CA LEU A 148 0.67 7.91 19.39
C LEU A 148 -0.32 7.89 18.22
N ALA A 149 -0.06 8.65 17.15
CA ALA A 149 -0.95 8.72 15.98
C ALA A 149 -1.13 7.34 15.33
N LYS A 150 -0.05 6.58 15.09
CA LYS A 150 -0.13 5.22 14.52
C LYS A 150 -0.83 4.26 15.48
N ARG A 151 -0.60 4.35 16.77
CA ARG A 151 -1.30 3.51 17.75
C ARG A 151 -2.81 3.74 17.74
N LEU A 152 -3.27 4.98 17.79
CA LEU A 152 -4.70 5.31 17.74
C LEU A 152 -5.35 4.83 16.43
N TYR A 153 -4.65 4.98 15.31
CA TYR A 153 -5.07 4.43 14.03
C TYR A 153 -5.20 2.91 14.07
N LEU A 154 -4.18 2.20 14.56
CA LEU A 154 -4.18 0.74 14.66
C LEU A 154 -5.22 0.22 15.63
N GLU A 155 -5.43 0.87 16.78
CA GLU A 155 -6.50 0.53 17.72
C GLU A 155 -7.89 0.62 17.06
N ARG A 156 -8.11 1.65 16.23
CA ARG A 156 -9.34 1.75 15.45
C ARG A 156 -9.45 0.61 14.44
N CYS A 157 -8.39 0.32 13.71
CA CYS A 157 -8.37 -0.77 12.72
C CYS A 157 -8.62 -2.13 13.39
N VAL A 158 -8.00 -2.39 14.54
CA VAL A 158 -8.25 -3.63 15.33
C VAL A 158 -9.71 -3.73 15.79
N ASN A 159 -10.31 -2.63 16.22
CA ASN A 159 -11.72 -2.60 16.60
C ASN A 159 -12.68 -2.86 15.43
N LEU A 160 -12.31 -2.44 14.20
CA LEU A 160 -13.14 -2.62 13.00
C LEU A 160 -12.93 -3.99 12.34
N PHE A 161 -11.71 -4.46 12.28
CA PHE A 161 -11.31 -5.58 11.44
C PHE A 161 -10.81 -6.80 12.23
N GLY A 162 -10.41 -6.59 13.49
CA GLY A 162 -9.93 -7.66 14.38
C GLY A 162 -8.71 -8.38 13.82
N GLU A 163 -8.71 -9.70 13.94
CA GLU A 163 -7.64 -10.59 13.50
C GLU A 163 -7.40 -10.57 11.97
N ARG A 164 -8.38 -10.08 11.18
CA ARG A 164 -8.22 -9.93 9.72
C ARG A 164 -7.09 -9.00 9.32
N LEU A 165 -6.67 -8.10 10.22
CA LEU A 165 -5.48 -7.26 10.02
C LEU A 165 -4.16 -8.03 10.04
N ALA A 166 -4.13 -9.24 10.61
CA ALA A 166 -2.93 -10.09 10.60
C ALA A 166 -2.73 -10.76 9.23
N THR A 167 -2.81 -9.96 8.18
CA THR A 167 -2.67 -10.41 6.79
C THR A 167 -1.47 -9.73 6.14
N ALA A 168 -0.41 -10.50 5.97
CA ALA A 168 0.83 -10.05 5.34
C ALA A 168 0.70 -10.05 3.81
N GLY A 169 1.31 -9.08 3.15
CA GLY A 169 1.26 -8.90 1.70
C GLY A 169 2.50 -8.26 1.12
N LEU A 170 2.43 -7.98 -0.16
CA LEU A 170 3.42 -7.24 -0.92
C LEU A 170 2.78 -5.95 -1.43
N HIS A 171 3.35 -4.80 -1.09
CA HIS A 171 2.87 -3.51 -1.56
C HIS A 171 3.85 -2.94 -2.57
N ALA A 172 3.34 -2.57 -3.75
CA ALA A 172 4.13 -1.95 -4.79
C ALA A 172 3.97 -0.43 -4.74
N ASN A 173 5.05 0.29 -4.48
CA ASN A 173 5.11 1.74 -4.50
C ASN A 173 5.62 2.22 -5.86
N LEU A 174 4.85 3.08 -6.53
CA LEU A 174 5.07 3.49 -7.91
C LEU A 174 5.07 5.01 -8.04
N SER A 175 6.05 5.54 -8.74
CA SER A 175 6.11 6.95 -9.14
C SER A 175 6.68 7.10 -10.55
N LEU A 176 6.66 8.32 -11.06
CA LEU A 176 7.33 8.67 -12.33
C LEU A 176 8.52 9.58 -12.04
N PRO A 177 9.54 9.61 -12.94
CA PRO A 177 10.70 10.45 -12.79
C PRO A 177 10.34 11.93 -12.70
N GLU A 178 10.87 12.63 -11.71
CA GLU A 178 10.63 14.07 -11.48
C GLU A 178 10.86 14.96 -12.71
N PRO A 179 11.94 14.76 -13.51
CA PRO A 179 12.18 15.57 -14.70
C PRO A 179 11.03 15.51 -15.71
N LEU A 180 10.30 14.41 -15.78
CA LEU A 180 9.17 14.25 -16.69
C LEU A 180 8.08 15.30 -16.42
N PHE A 181 7.70 15.44 -15.16
CA PHE A 181 6.72 16.44 -14.72
C PHE A 181 7.21 17.87 -14.95
N ALA A 182 8.47 18.13 -14.61
CA ALA A 182 9.05 19.47 -14.77
C ALA A 182 9.05 19.91 -16.24
N TRP A 183 9.42 19.01 -17.15
CA TRP A 183 9.40 19.33 -18.58
C TRP A 183 7.99 19.56 -19.11
N ASP A 184 7.03 18.73 -18.76
CA ASP A 184 5.65 18.90 -19.22
C ASP A 184 5.03 20.18 -18.65
N PHE A 185 5.23 20.45 -17.39
CA PHE A 185 4.76 21.66 -16.76
C PHE A 185 5.34 22.93 -17.40
N MET A 186 6.64 22.93 -17.75
CA MET A 186 7.26 24.06 -18.43
C MET A 186 6.72 24.28 -19.85
N HIS A 187 6.27 23.23 -20.52
CA HIS A 187 5.74 23.30 -21.89
C HIS A 187 4.23 23.63 -21.95
N LEU A 188 3.54 23.67 -20.81
CA LEU A 188 2.17 24.15 -20.77
C LEU A 188 2.10 25.62 -21.21
N SER A 189 1.11 25.93 -22.02
CA SER A 189 0.78 27.33 -22.32
C SER A 189 0.43 28.11 -21.04
N ALA A 190 0.53 29.44 -21.09
CA ALA A 190 0.15 30.28 -19.95
C ALA A 190 -1.30 30.07 -19.51
N ALA A 191 -2.20 29.79 -20.47
CA ALA A 191 -3.61 29.50 -20.17
C ALA A 191 -3.81 28.14 -19.47
N GLU A 192 -3.07 27.10 -19.92
CA GLU A 192 -3.14 25.77 -19.29
C GLU A 192 -2.45 25.74 -17.93
N ARG A 193 -1.36 26.49 -17.77
CA ARG A 193 -0.65 26.57 -16.49
C ARG A 193 -1.44 27.32 -15.44
N GLY A 194 -2.05 28.45 -15.84
CA GLY A 194 -2.72 29.35 -14.90
C GLY A 194 -1.81 29.81 -13.77
N ASP A 195 -2.29 29.73 -12.55
CA ASP A 195 -1.56 30.05 -11.30
C ASP A 195 -1.04 28.78 -10.59
N ARG A 196 -1.10 27.60 -11.26
CA ARG A 196 -0.66 26.33 -10.70
C ARG A 196 0.86 26.26 -10.55
N HIS A 197 1.30 25.56 -9.49
CA HIS A 197 2.68 25.16 -9.29
C HIS A 197 2.93 23.73 -9.78
N LEU A 198 4.19 23.37 -9.98
CA LEU A 198 4.59 22.00 -10.40
C LEU A 198 4.01 20.92 -9.47
N ASP A 199 4.00 21.15 -8.17
CA ASP A 199 3.50 20.18 -7.20
C ASP A 199 1.98 19.99 -7.29
N GLU A 200 1.22 21.01 -7.68
CA GLU A 200 -0.20 20.88 -7.96
C GLU A 200 -0.44 20.04 -9.22
N PHE A 201 0.34 20.27 -10.27
CA PHE A 201 0.30 19.49 -11.51
C PHE A 201 0.60 18.00 -11.24
N LYS A 202 1.61 17.70 -10.43
CA LYS A 202 1.94 16.34 -10.00
C LYS A 202 0.80 15.70 -9.20
N SER A 203 0.24 16.44 -8.26
CA SER A 203 -0.84 15.94 -7.39
C SER A 203 -2.11 15.63 -8.17
N GLU A 204 -2.46 16.47 -9.15
CA GLU A 204 -3.58 16.21 -10.07
C GLU A 204 -3.38 14.90 -10.85
N PHE A 205 -2.16 14.66 -11.33
CA PHE A 205 -1.84 13.42 -12.01
C PHE A 205 -1.99 12.22 -11.09
N TYR A 206 -1.39 12.23 -9.88
CA TYR A 206 -1.41 11.07 -8.99
C TYR A 206 -2.82 10.74 -8.48
N ILE A 207 -3.68 11.73 -8.29
CA ILE A 207 -5.11 11.51 -7.99
C ILE A 207 -5.79 10.74 -9.15
N GLN A 208 -5.57 11.18 -10.39
CA GLN A 208 -6.12 10.50 -11.55
C GLN A 208 -5.51 9.10 -11.74
N ALA A 209 -4.22 8.96 -11.49
CA ALA A 209 -3.53 7.67 -11.58
C ALA A 209 -4.10 6.66 -10.58
N ALA A 210 -4.28 7.03 -9.31
CA ALA A 210 -4.90 6.16 -8.31
C ALA A 210 -6.31 5.72 -8.72
N ARG A 211 -7.13 6.65 -9.20
CA ARG A 211 -8.46 6.36 -9.73
C ARG A 211 -8.41 5.31 -10.84
N ARG A 212 -7.57 5.53 -11.86
CA ARG A 212 -7.49 4.64 -13.03
C ARG A 212 -6.83 3.29 -12.69
N MET A 213 -5.82 3.29 -11.82
CA MET A 213 -5.19 2.05 -11.33
C MET A 213 -6.18 1.18 -10.55
N ARG A 214 -7.17 1.78 -9.89
CA ARG A 214 -8.23 1.04 -9.19
C ARG A 214 -9.03 0.12 -10.13
N ALA A 215 -9.20 0.50 -11.40
CA ALA A 215 -9.86 -0.34 -12.42
C ALA A 215 -9.10 -1.66 -12.68
N PHE A 216 -7.79 -1.69 -12.44
CA PHE A 216 -6.94 -2.87 -12.64
C PHE A 216 -6.70 -3.67 -11.35
N ALA A 217 -7.29 -3.29 -10.21
CA ALA A 217 -7.01 -3.95 -8.92
C ALA A 217 -7.32 -5.47 -8.96
N ALA A 218 -8.41 -5.87 -9.61
CA ALA A 218 -8.73 -7.29 -9.79
C ALA A 218 -7.67 -8.03 -10.64
N LEU A 219 -7.07 -7.38 -11.63
CA LEU A 219 -5.98 -7.93 -12.42
C LEU A 219 -4.73 -8.13 -11.56
N PHE A 220 -4.39 -7.14 -10.71
CA PHE A 220 -3.24 -7.25 -9.81
C PHE A 220 -3.43 -8.40 -8.81
N ILE A 221 -4.63 -8.56 -8.23
CA ILE A 221 -4.97 -9.71 -7.39
C ILE A 221 -4.79 -11.02 -8.18
N ALA A 222 -5.34 -11.12 -9.38
CA ALA A 222 -5.31 -12.35 -10.16
C ALA A 222 -3.91 -12.79 -10.59
N THR A 223 -3.02 -11.83 -10.88
CA THR A 223 -1.63 -12.10 -11.30
C THR A 223 -0.69 -12.38 -10.13
N SER A 224 -1.11 -12.04 -8.90
CA SER A 224 -0.35 -12.22 -7.68
C SER A 224 -1.02 -13.17 -6.66
N ALA A 225 -2.08 -13.90 -7.05
CA ALA A 225 -2.77 -14.83 -6.16
C ALA A 225 -1.88 -16.03 -5.81
N ALA A 226 -1.44 -16.12 -4.57
CA ALA A 226 -0.51 -17.16 -4.08
C ALA A 226 -0.72 -17.54 -2.61
N THR A 227 -1.88 -17.23 -2.03
CA THR A 227 -2.20 -17.55 -0.63
C THR A 227 -3.42 -18.46 -0.50
N PRO A 228 -3.44 -19.65 -1.15
CA PRO A 228 -4.58 -20.58 -1.11
C PRO A 228 -4.60 -21.38 0.20
N PHE A 229 -4.44 -20.71 1.35
CA PHE A 229 -4.35 -21.37 2.65
C PHE A 229 -5.50 -20.92 3.55
N ARG A 230 -6.21 -21.89 4.09
CA ARG A 230 -7.20 -21.70 5.16
C ARG A 230 -6.86 -22.55 6.37
N SER A 231 -7.33 -22.11 7.51
CA SER A 231 -7.31 -22.94 8.72
C SER A 231 -8.72 -23.14 9.26
N VAL A 232 -8.93 -24.29 9.89
CA VAL A 232 -10.17 -24.61 10.60
C VAL A 232 -9.83 -25.21 11.96
N ARG A 233 -10.59 -24.86 12.98
CA ARG A 233 -10.48 -25.45 14.30
C ARG A 233 -11.42 -26.63 14.41
N LEU A 234 -10.86 -27.86 14.48
CA LEU A 234 -11.59 -29.11 14.62
C LEU A 234 -11.17 -29.79 15.90
N ASN A 235 -12.13 -30.08 16.81
CA ASN A 235 -11.89 -30.77 18.09
C ASN A 235 -10.77 -30.12 18.94
N GLY A 236 -10.64 -28.80 18.91
CA GLY A 236 -9.60 -28.07 19.63
C GLY A 236 -8.28 -27.92 18.89
N GLU A 237 -8.07 -28.62 17.80
CA GLU A 237 -6.88 -28.54 16.95
C GLU A 237 -7.10 -27.60 15.75
N THR A 238 -6.08 -26.82 15.42
CA THR A 238 -6.08 -26.02 14.17
C THR A 238 -5.42 -26.82 13.05
N LYS A 239 -6.15 -27.06 11.97
CA LYS A 239 -5.64 -27.70 10.76
C LYS A 239 -5.55 -26.68 9.64
N VAL A 240 -4.38 -26.60 9.00
CA VAL A 240 -4.14 -25.79 7.82
C VAL A 240 -4.30 -26.65 6.58
N PHE A 241 -4.98 -26.16 5.57
CA PHE A 241 -5.25 -26.89 4.33
C PHE A 241 -5.26 -25.94 3.12
N LEU A 242 -5.10 -26.49 1.94
CA LEU A 242 -5.26 -25.74 0.69
C LEU A 242 -6.74 -25.43 0.47
N ALA A 243 -7.05 -24.18 0.26
CA ALA A 243 -8.37 -23.70 -0.09
C ALA A 243 -8.61 -23.87 -1.60
N GLU A 244 -9.87 -23.80 -2.01
CA GLU A 244 -10.24 -23.73 -3.42
C GLU A 244 -9.98 -22.36 -4.04
N GLU A 245 -9.87 -21.35 -3.18
CA GLU A 245 -9.60 -19.96 -3.57
C GLU A 245 -8.10 -19.71 -3.73
N ASP A 246 -7.74 -18.91 -4.73
CA ASP A 246 -6.36 -18.65 -5.09
C ASP A 246 -5.69 -17.60 -4.16
N SER A 247 -6.45 -16.59 -3.66
CA SER A 247 -5.98 -15.60 -2.70
C SER A 247 -6.92 -15.46 -1.50
N VAL A 248 -6.70 -16.26 -0.47
CA VAL A 248 -7.44 -16.16 0.79
C VAL A 248 -7.15 -14.84 1.50
N ARG A 249 -5.94 -14.27 1.33
CA ARG A 249 -5.57 -12.97 1.86
C ARG A 249 -6.54 -11.87 1.42
N ASN A 250 -6.77 -11.76 0.10
CA ASN A 250 -7.65 -10.72 -0.44
C ASN A 250 -9.13 -10.95 -0.12
N LEU A 251 -9.56 -12.19 0.11
CA LEU A 251 -10.90 -12.50 0.58
C LEU A 251 -11.09 -12.19 2.08
N THR A 252 -10.08 -12.44 2.89
CA THR A 252 -10.14 -12.20 4.34
C THR A 252 -10.14 -10.71 4.65
N PHE A 253 -9.36 -9.94 3.91
CA PHE A 253 -9.28 -8.49 4.06
C PHE A 253 -9.51 -7.80 2.71
N PRO A 254 -10.77 -7.69 2.25
CA PRO A 254 -11.13 -6.94 1.04
C PRO A 254 -10.91 -5.43 1.26
N ASN A 255 -10.95 -4.65 0.18
CA ASN A 255 -10.94 -3.20 0.30
C ASN A 255 -12.06 -2.72 1.25
N PRO A 256 -11.74 -1.94 2.30
CA PRO A 256 -12.78 -1.47 3.23
C PRO A 256 -13.82 -0.62 2.50
N SER A 257 -15.11 -0.88 2.76
CA SER A 257 -16.19 -0.12 2.12
C SER A 257 -16.17 1.35 2.49
N GLU A 258 -15.66 1.68 3.67
CA GLU A 258 -15.49 3.04 4.17
C GLU A 258 -14.48 3.86 3.36
N LEU A 259 -13.61 3.19 2.60
CA LEU A 259 -12.58 3.81 1.75
C LEU A 259 -12.93 3.74 0.25
N ASP A 260 -13.99 3.04 -0.13
CA ASP A 260 -14.53 3.01 -1.50
C ASP A 260 -15.66 4.03 -1.62
N LEU A 261 -15.33 5.30 -1.51
CA LEU A 261 -16.29 6.38 -1.59
C LEU A 261 -16.25 7.03 -2.97
N PRO A 262 -17.40 7.22 -3.64
CA PRO A 262 -17.47 8.06 -4.81
C PRO A 262 -16.82 9.42 -4.54
N ASP A 263 -16.18 9.97 -5.54
CA ASP A 263 -15.47 11.26 -5.49
C ASP A 263 -14.15 11.28 -4.68
N LEU A 264 -13.76 10.19 -3.99
CA LEU A 264 -12.51 10.17 -3.20
C LEU A 264 -11.29 10.61 -4.04
N TYR A 265 -11.23 10.21 -5.30
CA TYR A 265 -10.14 10.54 -6.21
C TYR A 265 -10.55 11.53 -7.32
N ARG A 266 -11.52 12.43 -7.04
CA ARG A 266 -11.93 13.46 -8.01
C ARG A 266 -10.93 14.59 -8.11
N SER A 267 -10.43 15.06 -6.95
CA SER A 267 -9.40 16.08 -6.81
C SER A 267 -8.60 15.86 -5.52
N TYR A 268 -7.45 16.54 -5.37
CA TYR A 268 -6.71 16.48 -4.12
C TYR A 268 -7.51 17.09 -2.95
N GLU A 269 -8.26 18.14 -3.20
CA GLU A 269 -9.13 18.75 -2.20
C GLU A 269 -10.21 17.76 -1.72
N ASP A 270 -10.89 17.06 -2.64
CA ASP A 270 -11.87 16.04 -2.29
C ASP A 270 -11.25 14.88 -1.51
N TYR A 271 -10.08 14.39 -1.95
CA TYR A 271 -9.33 13.35 -1.25
C TYR A 271 -9.05 13.76 0.21
N LEU A 272 -8.55 14.97 0.44
CA LEU A 272 -8.27 15.48 1.76
C LEU A 272 -9.53 15.66 2.60
N GLN A 273 -10.61 16.24 2.03
CA GLN A 273 -11.88 16.47 2.71
C GLN A 273 -12.56 15.16 3.12
N ILE A 274 -12.56 14.16 2.24
CA ILE A 274 -13.12 12.85 2.53
C ILE A 274 -12.30 12.13 3.59
N SER A 275 -10.97 12.15 3.47
CA SER A 275 -10.06 11.58 4.46
C SER A 275 -10.25 12.21 5.84
N TYR A 276 -10.41 13.53 5.89
CA TYR A 276 -10.72 14.26 7.12
C TYR A 276 -12.05 13.82 7.76
N ARG A 277 -13.10 13.66 6.94
CA ARG A 277 -14.40 13.17 7.43
C ARG A 277 -14.28 11.74 8.00
N LEU A 278 -13.51 10.88 7.35
CA LEU A 278 -13.27 9.52 7.83
C LEU A 278 -12.55 9.51 9.17
N VAL A 279 -11.50 10.32 9.33
CA VAL A 279 -10.80 10.50 10.61
C VAL A 279 -11.76 10.99 11.68
N ARG A 280 -12.54 12.03 11.38
CA ARG A 280 -13.49 12.62 12.31
C ARG A 280 -14.59 11.66 12.76
N SER A 281 -15.10 10.83 11.85
CA SER A 281 -16.17 9.88 12.15
C SER A 281 -15.70 8.67 12.94
N GLY A 282 -14.46 8.26 12.76
CA GLY A 282 -13.95 7.01 13.31
C GLY A 282 -12.86 7.13 14.36
N VAL A 283 -12.21 8.27 14.46
CA VAL A 283 -11.23 8.54 15.52
C VAL A 283 -11.95 9.22 16.68
N ARG A 284 -11.61 8.87 17.90
CA ARG A 284 -12.21 9.40 19.13
C ARG A 284 -11.78 10.83 19.44
N PHE A 285 -11.59 11.68 18.45
CA PHE A 285 -11.21 13.07 18.62
C PHE A 285 -12.39 14.02 18.93
N GLY A 286 -13.56 13.47 19.30
CA GLY A 286 -14.71 14.28 19.71
C GLY A 286 -15.41 15.05 18.60
N ASN A 287 -16.20 16.04 18.99
CA ASN A 287 -16.93 16.93 18.08
C ASN A 287 -16.02 18.04 17.52
N ASN A 288 -14.89 17.66 17.00
CA ASN A 288 -13.89 18.62 16.59
C ASN A 288 -14.35 19.41 15.37
N ASN A 289 -14.31 20.71 15.50
CA ASN A 289 -14.53 21.65 14.41
C ASN A 289 -13.25 21.83 13.58
N TRP A 290 -12.63 20.72 13.21
CA TRP A 290 -11.45 20.77 12.38
C TRP A 290 -11.85 21.12 10.96
N THR A 291 -11.31 22.18 10.47
CA THR A 291 -11.50 22.60 9.10
C THR A 291 -10.16 22.43 8.40
N PRO A 292 -10.04 21.49 7.44
CA PRO A 292 -8.83 21.41 6.64
C PRO A 292 -8.67 22.72 5.86
N VAL A 293 -7.46 23.26 5.90
CA VAL A 293 -7.09 24.38 5.03
C VAL A 293 -6.97 23.82 3.61
N ARG A 294 -7.34 24.59 2.61
CA ARG A 294 -7.22 24.20 1.21
C ARG A 294 -5.77 23.86 0.88
N ALA A 295 -5.55 22.63 0.41
CA ALA A 295 -4.28 22.18 -0.11
C ALA A 295 -4.31 22.17 -1.64
N ARG A 296 -3.18 22.47 -2.25
CA ARG A 296 -3.00 22.47 -3.70
C ARG A 296 -2.18 21.29 -4.19
N SER A 297 -1.38 20.66 -3.32
CA SER A 297 -0.50 19.56 -3.69
C SER A 297 -0.14 18.66 -2.51
N PHE A 298 0.36 17.46 -2.81
CA PHE A 298 0.95 16.54 -1.84
C PHE A 298 2.27 17.04 -1.23
N ALA A 299 2.90 18.07 -1.81
CA ALA A 299 4.12 18.65 -1.27
C ALA A 299 3.85 19.60 -0.08
N GLU A 300 2.59 20.02 0.11
CA GLU A 300 2.23 20.83 1.25
C GLU A 300 2.17 19.97 2.52
N PRO A 301 2.85 20.35 3.61
CA PRO A 301 2.74 19.62 4.86
C PRO A 301 1.29 19.57 5.36
N VAL A 302 0.82 18.39 5.76
CA VAL A 302 -0.57 18.19 6.20
C VAL A 302 -0.91 19.02 7.43
N GLU A 303 0.04 19.30 8.30
CA GLU A 303 -0.11 20.18 9.46
C GLU A 303 -0.50 21.62 9.11
N ARG A 304 -0.21 22.08 7.88
CA ARG A 304 -0.69 23.37 7.36
C ARG A 304 -2.13 23.34 6.87
N LEU A 305 -2.67 22.15 6.69
CA LEU A 305 -4.01 21.92 6.16
C LEU A 305 -5.06 21.79 7.27
N ILE A 306 -4.64 21.80 8.53
CA ILE A 306 -5.49 21.60 9.70
C ILE A 306 -5.29 22.74 10.67
N GLU A 307 -6.39 23.41 10.97
CA GLU A 307 -6.44 24.38 12.06
C GLU A 307 -7.06 23.75 13.30
N ILE A 308 -6.33 23.81 14.41
CA ILE A 308 -6.76 23.30 15.70
C ILE A 308 -6.78 24.46 16.68
N THR A 309 -7.92 24.71 17.31
CA THR A 309 -8.03 25.72 18.36
C THR A 309 -7.44 25.21 19.68
N SER A 310 -7.08 26.14 20.58
CA SER A 310 -6.58 25.79 21.91
C SER A 310 -7.59 24.96 22.70
N GLU A 311 -8.89 25.27 22.58
CA GLU A 311 -9.96 24.53 23.25
C GLU A 311 -10.05 23.08 22.73
N GLN A 312 -9.87 22.87 21.43
CA GLN A 312 -9.86 21.51 20.83
C GLN A 312 -8.66 20.70 21.34
N LEU A 313 -7.50 21.34 21.51
CA LEU A 313 -6.33 20.68 22.10
C LEU A 313 -6.58 20.29 23.56
N GLU A 314 -7.17 21.19 24.36
CA GLU A 314 -7.51 20.91 25.77
C GLU A 314 -8.53 19.78 25.89
N GLU A 315 -9.53 19.71 24.99
CA GLU A 315 -10.48 18.60 24.95
C GLU A 315 -9.77 17.27 24.68
N LEU A 316 -8.80 17.23 23.76
CA LEU A 316 -8.02 16.04 23.45
C LEU A 316 -7.18 15.58 24.66
N TYR A 317 -6.60 16.52 25.42
CA TYR A 317 -5.91 16.22 26.66
C TYR A 317 -6.85 15.66 27.74
N ALA A 318 -8.00 16.30 27.95
CA ALA A 318 -8.99 15.89 28.92
C ALA A 318 -9.53 14.48 28.65
N ARG A 319 -9.54 14.06 27.39
CA ARG A 319 -10.00 12.73 26.95
C ARG A 319 -8.90 11.66 27.00
N GLY A 320 -7.68 12.01 27.44
CA GLY A 320 -6.56 11.09 27.51
C GLY A 320 -6.05 10.59 26.15
N LEU A 321 -6.40 11.25 25.06
CA LEU A 321 -5.95 10.92 23.72
C LEU A 321 -4.48 11.35 23.49
N TYR A 322 -3.99 12.25 24.33
CA TYR A 322 -2.59 12.66 24.42
C TYR A 322 -2.13 12.60 25.86
N SER A 323 -0.92 12.14 26.09
CA SER A 323 -0.35 12.08 27.43
C SER A 323 -0.06 13.50 27.97
N ALA A 324 -0.45 13.76 29.22
CA ALA A 324 -0.06 14.97 29.92
C ALA A 324 1.47 15.12 29.92
N GLY A 325 1.98 16.25 29.45
CA GLY A 325 3.42 16.54 29.36
C GLY A 325 4.04 16.45 27.97
N LYS A 326 3.31 15.91 26.95
CA LYS A 326 3.67 16.13 25.54
C LYS A 326 2.56 16.94 24.90
N PRO A 327 2.83 18.15 24.41
CA PRO A 327 1.81 18.87 23.67
C PRO A 327 1.36 18.02 22.49
N ALA A 328 0.04 17.88 22.34
CA ALA A 328 -0.53 17.39 21.09
C ALA A 328 -0.11 18.38 20.03
N ASP A 329 0.88 18.03 19.26
CA ASP A 329 1.27 18.87 18.16
C ASP A 329 0.35 18.61 16.96
N ARG A 330 0.24 19.60 16.09
CA ARG A 330 -0.53 19.49 14.85
C ARG A 330 -0.03 18.35 13.97
N THR A 331 1.25 18.00 14.08
CA THR A 331 1.91 16.94 13.34
C THR A 331 1.29 15.58 13.64
N GLU A 332 1.01 15.26 14.92
CA GLU A 332 0.39 13.98 15.29
C GLU A 332 -1.03 13.85 14.72
N MET A 333 -1.76 14.94 14.64
CA MET A 333 -3.11 14.95 14.12
C MET A 333 -3.14 14.88 12.59
N ALA A 334 -2.20 15.55 11.95
CA ALA A 334 -2.01 15.47 10.50
C ALA A 334 -1.70 14.03 10.07
N ARG A 335 -0.85 13.32 10.80
CA ARG A 335 -0.54 11.90 10.56
C ARG A 335 -1.76 11.00 10.67
N GLN A 336 -2.77 11.32 11.49
CA GLN A 336 -4.02 10.56 11.54
C GLN A 336 -4.80 10.64 10.22
N ILE A 337 -4.80 11.79 9.57
CA ILE A 337 -5.46 11.97 8.27
C ILE A 337 -4.73 11.20 7.19
N GLU A 338 -3.41 11.27 7.16
CA GLU A 338 -2.59 10.50 6.21
C GLU A 338 -2.81 9.00 6.37
N MET A 339 -2.81 8.50 7.60
CA MET A 339 -2.97 7.07 7.89
C MET A 339 -4.37 6.53 7.60
N GLN A 340 -5.40 7.38 7.55
CA GLN A 340 -6.77 6.93 7.35
C GLN A 340 -6.94 6.11 6.06
N ASN A 341 -6.23 6.46 5.01
CA ASN A 341 -6.33 5.83 3.70
C ASN A 341 -5.32 4.69 3.47
N LEU A 342 -4.43 4.40 4.43
CA LEU A 342 -3.44 3.32 4.30
C LEU A 342 -4.05 1.93 4.11
N MET A 343 -5.31 1.74 4.52
CA MET A 343 -6.02 0.47 4.35
C MET A 343 -6.61 0.29 2.94
N ALA A 344 -6.64 1.32 2.11
CA ALA A 344 -7.14 1.21 0.74
C ALA A 344 -6.21 0.35 -0.12
N ARG A 345 -6.80 -0.44 -1.05
CA ARG A 345 -6.05 -1.32 -1.95
C ARG A 345 -5.19 -0.56 -2.96
N ILE A 346 -5.63 0.61 -3.37
CA ILE A 346 -4.84 1.58 -4.12
C ILE A 346 -4.82 2.85 -3.29
N ASN A 347 -3.64 3.32 -2.95
CA ASN A 347 -3.44 4.43 -2.04
C ASN A 347 -2.48 5.48 -2.63
N LEU A 348 -2.40 6.65 -2.01
CA LEU A 348 -1.61 7.80 -2.46
C LEU A 348 -0.69 8.34 -1.35
N PRO A 349 0.27 7.54 -0.84
CA PRO A 349 1.21 8.07 0.12
C PRO A 349 2.22 9.00 -0.58
N MET A 350 2.37 10.22 -0.10
CA MET A 350 3.44 11.14 -0.49
C MET A 350 3.66 11.29 -2.01
N ALA A 351 2.60 11.60 -2.78
CA ALA A 351 2.66 11.80 -4.24
C ALA A 351 3.24 10.59 -5.02
N ARG A 352 2.81 9.40 -4.69
CA ARG A 352 3.04 8.15 -5.40
C ARG A 352 1.79 7.29 -5.35
N VAL A 353 1.71 6.25 -6.17
CA VAL A 353 0.65 5.25 -6.08
C VAL A 353 1.19 4.02 -5.36
N GLU A 354 0.52 3.61 -4.31
CA GLU A 354 0.79 2.37 -3.62
C GLU A 354 -0.30 1.34 -3.97
N VAL A 355 0.12 0.19 -4.49
CA VAL A 355 -0.76 -0.94 -4.81
C VAL A 355 -0.55 -2.03 -3.77
N ARG A 356 -1.58 -2.30 -2.96
CA ARG A 356 -1.54 -3.19 -1.77
C ARG A 356 -2.25 -4.53 -2.01
N THR A 357 -2.44 -4.92 -3.25
CA THR A 357 -3.24 -6.10 -3.62
C THR A 357 -2.46 -7.39 -3.63
N ASP A 358 -1.13 -7.35 -3.75
CA ASP A 358 -0.34 -8.52 -4.07
C ASP A 358 -0.17 -9.43 -2.84
N ASP A 359 -0.33 -10.72 -3.06
CA ASP A 359 0.07 -11.73 -2.09
C ASP A 359 1.60 -11.77 -2.02
N GLY A 360 2.18 -12.25 -0.92
CA GLY A 360 3.62 -12.48 -0.79
C GLY A 360 4.02 -13.90 -1.17
N GLY A 361 5.34 -14.15 -1.30
CA GLY A 361 5.89 -15.50 -1.45
C GLY A 361 5.98 -16.01 -2.89
N HIS A 362 5.95 -15.12 -3.88
CA HIS A 362 6.11 -15.50 -5.29
C HIS A 362 7.57 -15.77 -5.69
N LEU A 363 7.73 -16.30 -6.90
CA LEU A 363 9.01 -16.34 -7.58
C LEU A 363 9.45 -14.94 -8.01
N LEU A 364 10.76 -14.74 -8.13
CA LEU A 364 11.38 -13.48 -8.55
C LEU A 364 10.78 -12.95 -9.87
N GLU A 365 10.56 -13.84 -10.82
CA GLU A 365 10.04 -13.52 -12.14
C GLU A 365 8.60 -12.99 -12.08
N VAL A 366 7.79 -13.55 -11.20
CA VAL A 366 6.39 -13.14 -11.01
C VAL A 366 6.33 -11.73 -10.42
N ASP A 367 7.08 -11.47 -9.36
CA ASP A 367 7.13 -10.14 -8.74
C ASP A 367 7.71 -9.10 -9.70
N THR A 368 8.75 -9.48 -10.49
CA THR A 368 9.32 -8.58 -11.49
C THR A 368 8.30 -8.23 -12.57
N ALA A 369 7.58 -9.23 -13.09
CA ALA A 369 6.56 -9.01 -14.12
C ALA A 369 5.39 -8.16 -13.58
N ASN A 370 4.92 -8.43 -12.35
CA ASN A 370 3.83 -7.68 -11.73
C ASN A 370 4.22 -6.23 -11.44
N LEU A 371 5.42 -5.99 -10.91
CA LEU A 371 5.89 -4.62 -10.65
C LEU A 371 6.09 -3.85 -11.96
N THR A 372 6.68 -4.52 -12.99
CA THR A 372 6.88 -3.92 -14.32
C THR A 372 5.54 -3.57 -14.97
N LEU A 373 4.55 -4.47 -14.93
CA LEU A 373 3.22 -4.20 -15.47
C LEU A 373 2.57 -2.97 -14.81
N LYS A 374 2.64 -2.88 -13.47
CA LYS A 374 2.09 -1.74 -12.73
C LYS A 374 2.80 -0.43 -13.11
N GLN A 375 4.13 -0.46 -13.22
CA GLN A 375 4.91 0.71 -13.62
C GLN A 375 4.59 1.15 -15.06
N LEU A 376 4.44 0.21 -15.98
CA LEU A 376 4.03 0.48 -17.37
C LEU A 376 2.62 1.07 -17.43
N LEU A 377 1.68 0.53 -16.65
CA LEU A 377 0.32 1.07 -16.57
C LEU A 377 0.32 2.52 -16.06
N LEU A 378 1.08 2.81 -15.01
CA LEU A 378 1.22 4.18 -14.50
C LEU A 378 1.78 5.13 -15.56
N ALA A 379 2.81 4.68 -16.29
CA ALA A 379 3.42 5.44 -17.38
C ALA A 379 2.46 5.64 -18.56
N CYS A 380 1.66 4.62 -18.94
CA CYS A 380 0.61 4.75 -19.97
C CYS A 380 -0.49 5.72 -19.56
N ILE A 381 -0.91 5.72 -18.29
CA ILE A 381 -1.89 6.68 -17.75
C ILE A 381 -1.36 8.12 -17.86
N TYR A 382 -0.05 8.32 -17.70
CA TYR A 382 0.57 9.63 -17.87
C TYR A 382 0.68 10.03 -19.34
N ALA A 383 1.11 9.09 -20.19
CA ALA A 383 1.32 9.35 -21.61
C ALA A 383 0.04 9.67 -22.38
N ASP A 384 -1.06 9.01 -22.00
CA ASP A 384 -2.35 9.14 -22.67
C ASP A 384 -3.46 9.47 -21.69
N PRO A 385 -3.92 10.73 -21.65
CA PRO A 385 -5.03 11.14 -20.79
C PRO A 385 -6.35 10.36 -21.01
N GLU A 386 -6.53 9.75 -22.19
CA GLU A 386 -7.72 8.94 -22.50
C GLU A 386 -7.56 7.48 -22.06
N PHE A 387 -6.34 7.02 -21.77
CA PHE A 387 -6.12 5.66 -21.31
C PHE A 387 -6.83 5.40 -19.97
N ALA A 388 -7.72 4.40 -19.95
CA ALA A 388 -8.56 4.07 -18.79
C ALA A 388 -9.50 5.21 -18.30
N SER A 389 -9.73 6.25 -19.08
CA SER A 389 -10.56 7.40 -18.71
C SER A 389 -12.05 7.08 -18.57
N ALA A 390 -12.52 5.98 -19.19
CA ALA A 390 -13.90 5.50 -19.05
C ALA A 390 -14.26 5.11 -17.60
N PHE A 391 -13.28 4.76 -16.77
CA PHE A 391 -13.47 4.47 -15.36
C PHE A 391 -13.49 5.78 -14.54
N ARG A 392 -14.65 6.12 -13.98
CA ARG A 392 -14.90 7.40 -13.31
C ARG A 392 -14.83 7.34 -11.80
N TYR A 393 -14.80 6.13 -11.24
CA TYR A 393 -14.87 5.89 -9.80
C TYR A 393 -16.20 6.36 -9.19
N ASP A 394 -17.29 6.22 -9.92
CA ASP A 394 -18.64 6.42 -9.39
C ASP A 394 -19.14 5.16 -8.64
N ALA A 395 -20.35 5.21 -8.12
CA ALA A 395 -20.89 4.11 -7.33
C ALA A 395 -21.02 2.78 -8.12
N GLU A 396 -21.27 2.87 -9.42
CA GLU A 396 -21.41 1.71 -10.32
C GLU A 396 -20.03 1.09 -10.61
N ASP A 397 -19.04 1.91 -10.94
CA ASP A 397 -17.65 1.52 -11.11
C ASP A 397 -17.09 0.85 -9.84
N ILE A 398 -17.35 1.45 -8.67
CA ILE A 398 -16.92 0.90 -7.38
C ILE A 398 -17.55 -0.48 -7.13
N ALA A 399 -18.86 -0.61 -7.38
CA ALA A 399 -19.54 -1.89 -7.24
C ALA A 399 -18.98 -2.95 -8.19
N CYS A 400 -18.66 -2.57 -9.44
CA CYS A 400 -18.02 -3.43 -10.44
C CYS A 400 -16.64 -3.92 -9.95
N VAL A 401 -15.73 -3.01 -9.59
CA VAL A 401 -14.38 -3.41 -9.18
C VAL A 401 -14.37 -4.24 -7.90
N ARG A 402 -15.25 -3.99 -6.94
CA ARG A 402 -15.37 -4.82 -5.73
C ARG A 402 -15.79 -6.26 -6.05
N ARG A 403 -16.79 -6.44 -6.93
CA ARG A 403 -17.17 -7.79 -7.40
C ARG A 403 -16.02 -8.48 -8.13
N ASN A 404 -15.31 -7.74 -8.98
CA ASN A 404 -14.18 -8.27 -9.74
C ASN A 404 -13.00 -8.67 -8.84
N GLU A 405 -12.71 -7.90 -7.80
CA GLU A 405 -11.69 -8.25 -6.80
C GLU A 405 -12.01 -9.54 -6.06
N GLU A 406 -13.27 -9.72 -5.65
CA GLU A 406 -13.71 -10.96 -5.02
C GLU A 406 -13.56 -12.15 -5.98
N LEU A 407 -14.00 -12.02 -7.24
CA LEU A 407 -13.88 -13.06 -8.25
C LEU A 407 -12.40 -13.38 -8.55
N ALA A 408 -11.55 -12.37 -8.64
CA ALA A 408 -10.12 -12.53 -8.84
C ALA A 408 -9.44 -13.24 -7.66
N ALA A 409 -9.82 -12.91 -6.44
CA ALA A 409 -9.29 -13.57 -5.25
C ALA A 409 -9.73 -15.04 -5.14
N ARG A 410 -10.95 -15.37 -5.59
CA ARG A 410 -11.45 -16.75 -5.62
C ARG A 410 -10.83 -17.60 -6.73
N HIS A 411 -10.64 -17.04 -7.91
CA HIS A 411 -10.38 -17.82 -9.12
C HIS A 411 -9.11 -17.40 -9.88
N GLY A 412 -8.36 -16.41 -9.39
CA GLY A 412 -7.14 -15.92 -10.02
C GLY A 412 -7.36 -15.59 -11.50
N LEU A 413 -6.46 -16.06 -12.33
CA LEU A 413 -6.55 -15.89 -13.80
C LEU A 413 -7.69 -16.69 -14.48
N ARG A 414 -8.42 -17.54 -13.74
CA ARG A 414 -9.61 -18.27 -14.25
C ARG A 414 -10.90 -17.48 -14.05
N ALA A 415 -10.86 -16.35 -13.34
CA ALA A 415 -12.03 -15.54 -13.06
C ALA A 415 -12.73 -15.04 -14.33
N MET A 416 -14.06 -15.00 -14.27
CA MET A 416 -14.89 -14.23 -15.20
C MET A 416 -15.30 -12.94 -14.51
N ILE A 417 -14.91 -11.81 -15.06
CA ILE A 417 -15.15 -10.48 -14.49
C ILE A 417 -16.00 -9.62 -15.41
N GLU A 418 -16.48 -8.52 -14.89
CA GLU A 418 -17.05 -7.44 -15.68
C GLU A 418 -15.94 -6.47 -16.08
N ASN A 419 -15.78 -6.20 -17.37
CA ASN A 419 -14.76 -5.25 -17.85
C ASN A 419 -15.08 -3.84 -17.30
N PRO A 420 -14.20 -3.25 -16.47
CA PRO A 420 -14.47 -1.98 -15.80
C PRO A 420 -14.59 -0.77 -16.76
N PHE A 421 -14.25 -0.95 -18.04
CA PHE A 421 -14.28 0.12 -19.03
C PHE A 421 -15.51 0.08 -19.95
N ASN A 422 -16.27 -1.00 -19.99
CA ASN A 422 -17.44 -1.15 -20.88
C ASN A 422 -18.56 -2.02 -20.33
N GLY A 423 -18.46 -2.52 -19.10
CA GLY A 423 -19.49 -3.31 -18.42
C GLY A 423 -19.73 -4.73 -19.00
N LYS A 424 -18.91 -5.19 -19.96
CA LYS A 424 -19.13 -6.49 -20.60
C LYS A 424 -18.39 -7.60 -19.86
N PRO A 425 -18.96 -8.82 -19.77
CA PRO A 425 -18.25 -9.98 -19.23
C PRO A 425 -16.96 -10.27 -20.02
N VAL A 426 -15.87 -10.55 -19.31
CA VAL A 426 -14.58 -10.91 -19.89
C VAL A 426 -13.83 -11.88 -18.99
N GLY A 427 -13.14 -12.87 -19.58
CA GLY A 427 -12.21 -13.71 -18.82
C GLY A 427 -11.00 -12.93 -18.35
N MET A 428 -10.51 -13.19 -17.13
CA MET A 428 -9.36 -12.47 -16.56
C MET A 428 -8.09 -12.63 -17.43
N ARG A 429 -7.85 -13.78 -18.03
CA ARG A 429 -6.73 -13.97 -18.98
C ARG A 429 -6.85 -13.08 -20.20
N THR A 430 -8.04 -12.97 -20.77
CA THR A 430 -8.29 -12.09 -21.91
C THR A 430 -8.14 -10.62 -21.51
N PHE A 431 -8.56 -10.25 -20.29
CA PHE A 431 -8.35 -8.90 -19.76
C PHE A 431 -6.86 -8.61 -19.56
N LEU A 432 -6.07 -9.58 -19.06
CA LEU A 432 -4.61 -9.48 -18.95
C LEU A 432 -3.98 -9.33 -20.34
N GLU A 433 -4.33 -10.16 -21.31
CA GLU A 433 -3.82 -10.09 -22.69
C GLU A 433 -4.12 -8.74 -23.33
N TRP A 434 -5.34 -8.25 -23.17
CA TRP A 434 -5.73 -6.91 -23.62
C TRP A 434 -4.90 -5.81 -22.93
N THR A 435 -4.66 -5.91 -21.63
CA THR A 435 -3.84 -4.96 -20.87
C THR A 435 -2.39 -4.99 -21.35
N LEU A 436 -1.81 -6.19 -21.52
CA LEU A 436 -0.45 -6.36 -22.04
C LEU A 436 -0.29 -5.80 -23.46
N GLN A 437 -1.28 -6.00 -24.34
CA GLN A 437 -1.30 -5.40 -25.68
C GLN A 437 -1.30 -3.87 -25.61
N GLY A 438 -2.02 -3.29 -24.63
CA GLY A 438 -2.07 -1.84 -24.43
C GLY A 438 -0.77 -1.21 -23.96
N VAL A 439 0.02 -1.92 -23.16
CA VAL A 439 1.31 -1.42 -22.65
C VAL A 439 2.50 -1.85 -23.52
N ARG A 440 2.31 -2.80 -24.43
CA ARG A 440 3.39 -3.39 -25.26
C ARG A 440 4.24 -2.36 -26.00
N PRO A 441 3.66 -1.35 -26.73
CA PRO A 441 4.48 -0.39 -27.45
C PRO A 441 5.46 0.36 -26.54
N LEU A 442 5.02 0.69 -25.31
CA LEU A 442 5.89 1.32 -24.33
C LEU A 442 6.95 0.33 -23.80
N ALA A 443 6.56 -0.91 -23.50
CA ALA A 443 7.48 -1.94 -23.02
C ALA A 443 8.59 -2.23 -24.06
N GLU A 444 8.23 -2.43 -25.34
CA GLU A 444 9.18 -2.64 -26.44
C GLU A 444 10.13 -1.46 -26.61
N ALA A 445 9.62 -0.24 -26.54
CA ALA A 445 10.44 0.97 -26.66
C ALA A 445 11.39 1.16 -25.46
N LEU A 446 11.00 0.69 -24.26
CA LEU A 446 11.84 0.72 -23.06
C LEU A 446 12.78 -0.50 -22.96
N GLY A 447 12.65 -1.49 -23.83
CA GLY A 447 13.48 -2.71 -23.83
C GLY A 447 13.14 -3.66 -22.65
N VAL A 448 11.88 -3.71 -22.23
CA VAL A 448 11.37 -4.58 -21.15
C VAL A 448 10.28 -5.51 -21.65
#